data_d434c944e84f596e4da2d6a573767450
#
_entry.id   d434c944e84f596e4da2d6a573767450
#
_cell.length_a   1.000
_cell.length_b   1.000
_cell.length_c   1.000
_cell.angle_alpha   90.00
_cell.angle_beta   90.00
_cell.angle_gamma   90.00
#
_symmetry.space_group_name_H-M   'P 1'
#
loop_
_entity.id
_entity.type
_entity.pdbx_description
1 polymer ?
#
loop_
_entity_poly.entity_id
_entity_poly.type
_entity_poly.pdbx_seq_one_letter_code
_entity_poly.pdbx_strand_id
1 'polypeptide(L)'
;MANLLKETLEVLDNLGIKEEEVIYVVNIENPKDCKFMTWEMFKDIARYKTYDEGLGTVEVNTDIIIYTVDYILYRHEYDGAERWEEIPTPEHMHELLSGKSPEIFSIDGHDFY
;
A
#
# COMPACT_ATOMS: atom_id res chain seq x y z
N MET A 1 -8.88 -11.93 -12.32
CA MET A 1 -7.84 -10.94 -11.98
C MET A 1 -8.31 -10.07 -10.81
N ALA A 2 -7.39 -9.72 -9.93
CA ALA A 2 -7.68 -8.81 -8.83
C ALA A 2 -7.58 -7.36 -9.32
N ASN A 3 -8.36 -6.49 -8.67
CA ASN A 3 -8.22 -5.04 -8.81
C ASN A 3 -7.65 -4.50 -7.49
N LEU A 4 -6.58 -3.73 -7.55
CA LEU A 4 -5.87 -3.30 -6.35
C LEU A 4 -6.74 -2.44 -5.42
N LEU A 5 -7.52 -1.51 -5.96
CA LEU A 5 -8.39 -0.70 -5.12
C LEU A 5 -9.49 -1.53 -4.46
N LYS A 6 -10.13 -2.40 -5.21
CA LYS A 6 -11.19 -3.26 -4.68
C LYS A 6 -10.65 -4.17 -3.57
N GLU A 7 -9.48 -4.78 -3.79
CA GLU A 7 -8.83 -5.63 -2.79
C GLU A 7 -8.52 -4.84 -1.53
N THR A 8 -7.97 -3.63 -1.69
CA THR A 8 -7.62 -2.76 -0.55
C THR A 8 -8.87 -2.39 0.26
N LEU A 9 -9.96 -2.02 -0.41
CA LEU A 9 -11.21 -1.69 0.27
C LEU A 9 -11.80 -2.88 1.01
N GLU A 10 -11.72 -4.08 0.45
CA GLU A 10 -12.19 -5.31 1.10
C GLU A 10 -11.39 -5.61 2.36
N VAL A 11 -10.07 -5.44 2.33
CA VAL A 11 -9.22 -5.68 3.50
C VAL A 11 -9.53 -4.66 4.60
N LEU A 12 -9.67 -3.38 4.24
CA LEU A 12 -10.05 -2.34 5.21
C LEU A 12 -11.38 -2.67 5.87
N ASP A 13 -12.38 -3.07 5.08
CA ASP A 13 -13.70 -3.43 5.59
C ASP A 13 -13.62 -4.63 6.54
N ASN A 14 -12.87 -5.66 6.18
CA ASN A 14 -12.68 -6.85 7.01
C ASN A 14 -12.02 -6.53 8.36
N LEU A 15 -11.17 -5.49 8.41
CA LEU A 15 -10.51 -5.04 9.62
C LEU A 15 -11.35 -4.01 10.40
N GLY A 16 -12.50 -3.61 9.87
CA GLY A 16 -13.33 -2.58 10.50
C GLY A 16 -12.74 -1.17 10.38
N ILE A 17 -11.88 -0.94 9.40
CA ILE A 17 -11.24 0.35 9.18
C ILE A 17 -12.03 1.14 8.14
N LYS A 18 -12.43 2.37 8.49
CA LYS A 18 -13.11 3.27 7.57
C LYS A 18 -12.07 3.98 6.69
N GLU A 19 -12.48 4.38 5.49
CA GLU A 19 -11.57 5.12 4.60
C GLU A 19 -11.05 6.41 5.23
N GLU A 20 -11.86 7.09 6.06
CA GLU A 20 -11.45 8.30 6.77
C GLU A 20 -10.31 8.07 7.76
N GLU A 21 -10.07 6.81 8.15
CA GLU A 21 -9.00 6.44 9.06
C GLU A 21 -7.68 6.17 8.33
N VAL A 22 -7.70 6.12 6.99
CA VAL A 22 -6.47 6.02 6.20
C VAL A 22 -5.77 7.37 6.23
N ILE A 23 -4.54 7.39 6.72
CA ILE A 23 -3.76 8.61 6.85
C ILE A 23 -3.01 8.90 5.55
N TYR A 24 -2.16 7.96 5.11
CA TYR A 24 -1.40 8.08 3.87
C TYR A 24 -1.10 6.70 3.27
N VAL A 25 -0.69 6.69 2.01
CA VAL A 25 -0.09 5.53 1.35
C VAL A 25 1.39 5.84 1.17
N VAL A 26 2.25 5.02 1.76
CA VAL A 26 3.67 5.31 1.93
C VAL A 26 4.53 4.33 1.14
N ASN A 27 5.56 4.86 0.48
CA ASN A 27 6.60 4.05 -0.15
C ASN A 27 7.82 4.04 0.77
N ILE A 28 8.18 2.86 1.27
CA ILE A 28 9.27 2.65 2.21
C ILE A 28 10.55 2.08 1.57
N GLU A 29 10.65 2.14 0.25
CA GLU A 29 11.85 1.67 -0.48
C GLU A 29 13.14 2.25 0.11
N ASN A 30 13.11 3.55 0.42
CA ASN A 30 14.20 4.20 1.11
C ASN A 30 13.72 4.65 2.50
N PRO A 31 14.06 3.91 3.59
CA PRO A 31 13.60 4.27 4.94
C PRO A 31 14.06 5.65 5.41
N LYS A 32 15.14 6.19 4.82
CA LYS A 32 15.65 7.53 5.16
C LYS A 32 14.99 8.63 4.36
N ASP A 33 14.27 8.28 3.31
CA ASP A 33 13.60 9.21 2.42
C ASP A 33 12.29 8.61 1.92
N CYS A 34 11.37 8.34 2.83
CA CYS A 34 10.05 7.81 2.50
C CYS A 34 9.25 8.82 1.71
N LYS A 35 8.55 8.33 0.67
CA LYS A 35 7.59 9.12 -0.10
C LYS A 35 6.19 8.71 0.30
N PHE A 36 5.22 9.57 0.09
CA PHE A 36 3.83 9.22 0.39
C PHE A 36 2.85 9.90 -0.56
N MET A 37 1.71 9.24 -0.73
CA MET A 37 0.54 9.77 -1.43
C MET A 37 -0.59 9.97 -0.44
N THR A 38 -1.50 10.87 -0.76
CA THR A 38 -2.78 10.92 -0.07
C THR A 38 -3.60 9.70 -0.46
N TRP A 39 -4.59 9.34 0.36
CA TRP A 39 -5.52 8.25 0.05
C TRP A 39 -6.24 8.50 -1.29
N GLU A 40 -6.65 9.75 -1.54
CA GLU A 40 -7.32 10.10 -2.79
C GLU A 40 -6.42 9.90 -4.02
N MET A 41 -5.15 10.29 -3.94
CA MET A 41 -4.17 10.06 -5.01
C MET A 41 -4.02 8.56 -5.29
N PHE A 42 -3.92 7.75 -4.23
CA PHE A 42 -3.80 6.31 -4.37
C PHE A 42 -5.06 5.71 -5.03
N LYS A 43 -6.25 6.11 -4.60
CA LYS A 43 -7.49 5.60 -5.17
C LYS A 43 -7.58 5.88 -6.67
N ASP A 44 -7.14 7.05 -7.09
CA ASP A 44 -7.20 7.45 -8.50
C ASP A 44 -6.37 6.55 -9.41
N ILE A 45 -5.23 6.07 -8.93
CA ILE A 45 -4.38 5.18 -9.73
C ILE A 45 -4.67 3.70 -9.48
N ALA A 46 -5.00 3.31 -8.25
CA ALA A 46 -5.24 1.93 -7.90
C ALA A 46 -6.51 1.35 -8.55
N ARG A 47 -7.49 2.20 -8.85
CA ARG A 47 -8.73 1.76 -9.52
C ARG A 47 -8.49 1.14 -10.89
N TYR A 48 -7.40 1.51 -11.53
CA TYR A 48 -7.03 1.01 -12.86
C TYR A 48 -5.99 -0.10 -12.82
N LYS A 49 -5.52 -0.48 -11.63
CA LYS A 49 -4.52 -1.53 -11.47
C LYS A 49 -5.20 -2.88 -11.28
N THR A 50 -5.18 -3.70 -12.33
CA THR A 50 -5.58 -5.10 -12.25
C THR A 50 -4.34 -5.97 -12.33
N TYR A 51 -4.35 -7.11 -11.65
CA TYR A 51 -3.19 -7.99 -11.62
C TYR A 51 -3.61 -9.43 -11.32
N ASP A 52 -2.72 -10.38 -11.66
CA ASP A 52 -2.91 -11.79 -11.36
C ASP A 52 -2.25 -12.10 -10.03
N GLU A 53 -3.06 -12.35 -9.01
CA GLU A 53 -2.63 -12.53 -7.63
C GLU A 53 -2.03 -13.90 -7.33
N GLY A 54 -2.10 -14.84 -8.27
CA GLY A 54 -1.74 -16.24 -8.05
C GLY A 54 -0.60 -16.78 -8.89
N LEU A 55 0.02 -16.00 -9.77
CA LEU A 55 0.97 -16.51 -10.74
C LEU A 55 2.28 -15.71 -10.82
N GLY A 56 3.25 -16.17 -10.10
CA GLY A 56 4.68 -16.03 -10.38
C GLY A 56 5.34 -14.66 -10.21
N THR A 57 4.94 -13.65 -10.93
CA THR A 57 5.61 -12.35 -10.92
C THR A 57 4.92 -11.38 -9.96
N VAL A 58 5.71 -10.65 -9.18
CA VAL A 58 5.17 -9.61 -8.30
C VAL A 58 4.71 -8.42 -9.15
N GLU A 59 3.41 -8.16 -9.16
CA GLU A 59 2.82 -7.13 -10.01
C GLU A 59 2.48 -5.82 -9.27
N VAL A 60 2.42 -5.86 -7.94
CA VAL A 60 2.21 -4.67 -7.10
C VAL A 60 3.47 -4.37 -6.33
N ASN A 61 3.84 -3.09 -6.27
CA ASN A 61 5.04 -2.63 -5.56
C ASN A 61 5.04 -3.10 -4.10
N THR A 62 6.03 -3.91 -3.72
CA THR A 62 6.15 -4.49 -2.37
C THR A 62 6.57 -3.50 -1.31
N ASP A 63 7.00 -2.29 -1.71
CA ASP A 63 7.44 -1.24 -0.78
C ASP A 63 6.31 -0.32 -0.33
N ILE A 64 5.09 -0.57 -0.79
CA ILE A 64 3.92 0.24 -0.44
C ILE A 64 3.30 -0.25 0.85
N ILE A 65 3.00 0.67 1.75
CA ILE A 65 2.17 0.40 2.92
C ILE A 65 0.98 1.35 2.96
N ILE A 66 -0.14 0.88 3.47
CA ILE A 66 -1.32 1.72 3.76
C ILE A 66 -1.24 2.06 5.24
N TYR A 67 -1.04 3.34 5.53
CA TYR A 67 -0.91 3.83 6.90
C TYR A 67 -2.28 4.25 7.42
N THR A 68 -2.79 3.53 8.42
CA THR A 68 -4.03 3.88 9.10
C THR A 68 -3.76 4.15 10.60
N VAL A 69 -4.79 4.61 11.30
CA VAL A 69 -4.66 4.94 12.73
C VAL A 69 -4.19 3.74 13.54
N ASP A 70 -4.82 2.57 13.35
CA ASP A 70 -4.56 1.40 14.19
C ASP A 70 -3.68 0.33 13.55
N TYR A 71 -3.65 0.28 12.20
CA TYR A 71 -2.91 -0.75 11.47
C TYR A 71 -2.17 -0.14 10.30
N ILE A 72 -1.04 -0.77 9.93
CA ILE A 72 -0.47 -0.59 8.60
C ILE A 72 -0.70 -1.86 7.81
N LEU A 73 -1.06 -1.70 6.54
CA LEU A 73 -1.18 -2.80 5.59
C LEU A 73 0.08 -2.80 4.74
N TYR A 74 0.69 -3.98 4.56
CA TYR A 74 1.87 -4.13 3.72
C TYR A 74 1.65 -5.26 2.72
N ARG A 75 2.42 -5.25 1.63
CA ARG A 75 2.31 -6.30 0.62
C ARG A 75 3.10 -7.51 1.07
N HIS A 76 2.49 -8.68 0.94
CA HIS A 76 3.10 -9.96 1.22
C HIS A 76 2.98 -10.84 -0.02
N GLU A 77 4.08 -11.49 -0.38
CA GLU A 77 4.11 -12.45 -1.48
C GLU A 77 4.57 -13.79 -0.93
N TYR A 78 3.87 -14.85 -1.28
CA TYR A 78 4.23 -16.20 -0.93
C TYR A 78 3.89 -17.13 -2.09
N ASP A 79 4.91 -17.79 -2.64
CA ASP A 79 4.75 -18.78 -3.71
C ASP A 79 3.95 -18.23 -4.92
N GLY A 80 4.23 -16.99 -5.29
CA GLY A 80 3.58 -16.32 -6.40
C GLY A 80 2.27 -15.61 -6.07
N ALA A 81 1.70 -15.83 -4.89
CA ALA A 81 0.47 -15.16 -4.46
C ALA A 81 0.80 -13.86 -3.71
N GLU A 82 0.14 -12.77 -4.09
CA GLU A 82 0.33 -11.47 -3.44
C GLU A 82 -0.95 -11.03 -2.74
N ARG A 83 -0.78 -10.39 -1.58
CA ARG A 83 -1.93 -9.89 -0.81
C ARG A 83 -1.49 -8.82 0.19
N TRP A 84 -2.48 -8.15 0.78
CA TRP A 84 -2.26 -7.29 1.95
C TRP A 84 -2.21 -8.14 3.22
N GLU A 85 -1.27 -7.81 4.08
CA GLU A 85 -1.21 -8.29 5.47
C GLU A 85 -1.24 -7.07 6.37
N GLU A 86 -1.52 -7.25 7.67
CA GLU A 86 -1.60 -6.14 8.60
C GLU A 86 -0.78 -6.38 9.86
N ILE A 87 -0.26 -5.29 10.41
CA ILE A 87 0.35 -5.25 11.75
C ILE A 87 -0.12 -3.96 12.44
N PRO A 88 -0.07 -3.88 13.79
CA PRO A 88 -0.40 -2.64 14.48
C PRO A 88 0.51 -1.50 14.01
N THR A 89 -0.06 -0.29 13.90
CA THR A 89 0.69 0.89 13.47
C THR A 89 1.81 1.22 14.46
N PRO A 90 3.08 1.33 13.99
CA PRO A 90 4.19 1.75 14.85
C PRO A 90 4.00 3.17 15.38
N GLU A 91 4.43 3.43 16.61
CA GLU A 91 4.25 4.72 17.29
C GLU A 91 4.85 5.91 16.55
N HIS A 92 5.95 5.71 15.84
CA HIS A 92 6.71 6.77 15.19
C HIS A 92 6.47 6.88 13.70
N MET A 93 5.39 6.26 13.20
CA MET A 93 5.14 6.20 11.75
C MET A 93 5.06 7.58 11.10
N HIS A 94 4.38 8.53 11.75
CA HIS A 94 4.22 9.88 11.20
C HIS A 94 5.54 10.66 11.10
N GLU A 95 6.54 10.34 11.92
CA GLU A 95 7.83 11.01 11.90
C GLU A 95 8.57 10.79 10.58
N LEU A 96 8.35 9.65 9.93
CA LEU A 96 8.96 9.34 8.64
C LEU A 96 8.53 10.30 7.54
N LEU A 97 7.41 10.97 7.72
CA LEU A 97 6.78 11.83 6.72
C LEU A 97 6.87 13.30 7.07
N SER A 98 7.47 13.62 8.22
CA SER A 98 7.55 14.99 8.73
C SER A 98 8.29 15.90 7.74
N GLY A 99 7.69 17.07 7.46
CA GLY A 99 8.29 18.06 6.57
C GLY A 99 8.20 17.73 5.08
N LYS A 100 7.49 16.67 4.73
CA LYS A 100 7.37 16.21 3.33
C LYS A 100 6.00 16.57 2.75
N SER A 101 5.93 16.64 1.43
CA SER A 101 4.68 16.87 0.69
C SER A 101 4.29 15.60 -0.06
N PRO A 102 2.98 15.35 -0.27
CA PRO A 102 2.53 14.19 -1.04
C PRO A 102 3.03 14.24 -2.47
N GLU A 103 3.40 13.07 -3.00
CA GLU A 103 3.77 12.93 -4.42
C GLU A 103 3.37 11.56 -4.92
N ILE A 104 3.05 11.46 -6.20
CA ILE A 104 2.70 10.18 -6.83
C ILE A 104 3.99 9.37 -7.05
N PHE A 105 3.94 8.09 -6.69
CA PHE A 105 4.99 7.12 -6.99
C PHE A 105 4.36 5.89 -7.66
N SER A 106 5.19 5.03 -8.26
CA SER A 106 4.70 3.85 -8.95
C SER A 106 4.14 2.81 -7.99
N ILE A 107 2.93 2.29 -8.30
CA ILE A 107 2.33 1.17 -7.58
C ILE A 107 2.59 -0.17 -8.27
N ASP A 108 3.32 -0.16 -9.39
CA ASP A 108 3.66 -1.37 -10.11
C ASP A 108 4.83 -2.10 -9.46
N GLY A 109 4.80 -3.43 -9.54
CA GLY A 109 5.88 -4.26 -9.04
C GLY A 109 7.19 -3.99 -9.78
N HIS A 110 8.29 -4.27 -9.10
CA HIS A 110 9.60 -4.14 -9.72
C HIS A 110 9.84 -5.26 -10.72
N ASP A 111 10.32 -4.89 -11.89
CA ASP A 111 10.79 -5.84 -12.88
C ASP A 111 12.28 -6.11 -12.60
N PHE A 112 12.59 -7.35 -12.27
CA PHE A 112 13.96 -7.74 -11.90
C PHE A 112 14.78 -8.24 -13.08
N TYR A 113 14.30 -8.04 -14.28
CA TYR A 113 15.00 -8.53 -15.47
C TYR A 113 15.41 -7.43 -16.41
#